data_ce36699912baac4380b07e2dca7a5936
#
_entry.id   ce36699912baac4380b07e2dca7a5936
#
_cell.length_a   1.000
_cell.length_b   1.000
_cell.length_c   1.000
_cell.angle_alpha   90.00
_cell.angle_beta   90.00
_cell.angle_gamma   90.00
#
_symmetry.space_group_name_H-M   'P 1'
#
loop_
_entity.id
_entity.type
_entity.pdbx_description
1 polymer ?
#
loop_
_entity_poly.entity_id
_entity_poly.type
_entity_poly.pdbx_seq_one_letter_code
_entity_poly.pdbx_strand_id
1 'polypeptide(L)'
;MIDRSKYYPKNATPVEKMIYDYKHEISMLEWCKEQVEHYKWQEKMETGVLEMYIGILKNTKWSEKETVKIERKRAVDRQMEKVNLAKKKILDWEKQVEEHLENMENLSQSMIEYDGYEKDELLKELKEIRWNNSKVDSGCFTTKPNKFYKYCK
;
A
#
# COMPACT_ATOMS: atom_id res chain seq x y z
N MET A 1 10.50 14.56 10.33
CA MET A 1 10.01 15.12 9.04
C MET A 1 11.15 15.16 8.04
N ILE A 2 10.93 14.64 6.85
CA ILE A 2 11.95 14.64 5.81
C ILE A 2 12.10 16.05 5.26
N ASP A 3 13.34 16.54 5.18
CA ASP A 3 13.61 17.81 4.54
C ASP A 3 13.50 17.67 3.02
N ARG A 4 12.51 18.31 2.44
CA ARG A 4 12.22 18.27 1.01
C ARG A 4 12.72 19.49 0.25
N SER A 5 13.43 20.42 0.94
CA SER A 5 13.85 21.67 0.34
C SER A 5 14.65 21.50 -0.96
N LYS A 6 15.45 20.45 -1.06
CA LYS A 6 16.25 20.15 -2.26
C LYS A 6 15.42 19.65 -3.45
N TYR A 7 14.18 19.21 -3.22
CA TYR A 7 13.30 18.67 -4.26
C TYR A 7 12.31 19.70 -4.81
N TYR A 8 12.19 20.84 -4.14
CA TYR A 8 11.32 21.90 -4.61
C TYR A 8 11.89 22.56 -5.87
N PRO A 9 11.01 23.07 -6.77
CA PRO A 9 11.48 23.90 -7.85
C PRO A 9 12.26 25.11 -7.33
N LYS A 10 13.24 25.54 -8.08
CA LYS A 10 14.03 26.72 -7.71
C LYS A 10 13.10 27.94 -7.59
N ASN A 11 13.22 28.67 -6.49
CA ASN A 11 12.39 29.84 -6.21
C ASN A 11 10.90 29.52 -6.03
N ALA A 12 10.59 28.31 -5.56
CA ALA A 12 9.20 27.94 -5.29
C ALA A 12 8.57 28.84 -4.23
N THR A 13 7.36 29.29 -4.50
CA THR A 13 6.57 30.06 -3.53
C THR A 13 6.04 29.12 -2.43
N PRO A 14 5.60 29.66 -1.26
CA PRO A 14 4.96 28.82 -0.25
C PRO A 14 3.77 28.01 -0.78
N VAL A 15 2.98 28.58 -1.67
CA VAL A 15 1.85 27.89 -2.30
C VAL A 15 2.34 26.73 -3.16
N GLU A 16 3.36 26.96 -3.99
CA GLU A 16 3.93 25.89 -4.82
C GLU A 16 4.49 24.76 -3.97
N LYS A 17 5.13 25.07 -2.83
CA LYS A 17 5.63 24.05 -1.91
C LYS A 17 4.50 23.22 -1.31
N MET A 18 3.41 23.86 -0.91
CA MET A 18 2.23 23.16 -0.37
C MET A 18 1.63 22.21 -1.41
N ILE A 19 1.48 22.67 -2.64
CA ILE A 19 0.95 21.87 -3.75
C ILE A 19 1.89 20.70 -4.02
N TYR A 20 3.18 20.96 -4.07
CA TYR A 20 4.19 19.91 -4.27
C TYR A 20 4.11 18.84 -3.19
N ASP A 21 4.04 19.24 -1.93
CA ASP A 21 3.97 18.30 -0.81
C ASP A 21 2.69 17.47 -0.87
N TYR A 22 1.57 18.09 -1.21
CA TYR A 22 0.30 17.38 -1.35
C TYR A 22 0.35 16.33 -2.47
N LYS A 23 0.87 16.71 -3.63
CA LYS A 23 1.04 15.80 -4.77
C LYS A 23 1.99 14.65 -4.42
N HIS A 24 3.04 14.95 -3.67
CA HIS A 24 3.98 13.92 -3.22
C HIS A 24 3.29 12.91 -2.29
N GLU A 25 2.48 13.38 -1.35
CA GLU A 25 1.73 12.48 -0.45
C GLU A 25 0.75 11.60 -1.22
N ILE A 26 0.10 12.14 -2.26
CA ILE A 26 -0.77 11.34 -3.14
C ILE A 26 0.03 10.23 -3.81
N SER A 27 1.20 10.53 -4.36
CA SER A 27 2.05 9.53 -5.01
C SER A 27 2.50 8.45 -4.05
N MET A 28 2.89 8.85 -2.83
CA MET A 28 3.29 7.90 -1.79
C MET A 28 2.12 7.03 -1.34
N LEU A 29 0.94 7.62 -1.22
CA LEU A 29 -0.27 6.88 -0.87
C LEU A 29 -0.60 5.82 -1.92
N GLU A 30 -0.56 6.18 -3.19
CA GLU A 30 -0.80 5.24 -4.29
C GLU A 30 0.19 4.09 -4.26
N TRP A 31 1.47 4.41 -4.06
CA TRP A 31 2.51 3.38 -3.97
C TRP A 31 2.29 2.45 -2.78
N CYS A 32 1.93 2.99 -1.62
CA CYS A 32 1.63 2.19 -0.43
C CYS A 32 0.43 1.28 -0.67
N LYS A 33 -0.61 1.77 -1.33
CA LYS A 33 -1.79 0.96 -1.67
C LYS A 33 -1.41 -0.20 -2.60
N GLU A 34 -0.54 0.05 -3.56
CA GLU A 34 -0.02 -0.98 -4.46
C GLU A 34 0.74 -2.05 -3.68
N GLN A 35 1.53 -1.66 -2.67
CA GLN A 35 2.24 -2.60 -1.82
C GLN A 35 1.28 -3.47 -1.01
N VAL A 36 0.22 -2.88 -0.47
CA VAL A 36 -0.82 -3.64 0.24
C VAL A 36 -1.42 -4.71 -0.67
N GLU A 37 -1.80 -4.34 -1.88
CA GLU A 37 -2.39 -5.30 -2.83
C GLU A 37 -1.40 -6.39 -3.25
N HIS A 38 -0.13 -6.02 -3.44
CA HIS A 38 0.92 -6.98 -3.75
C HIS A 38 1.06 -8.04 -2.65
N TYR A 39 1.11 -7.61 -1.38
CA TYR A 39 1.27 -8.55 -0.27
C TYR A 39 0.00 -9.35 0.03
N LYS A 40 -1.18 -8.80 -0.26
CA LYS A 40 -2.43 -9.58 -0.20
C LYS A 40 -2.41 -10.71 -1.21
N TRP A 41 -1.95 -10.42 -2.42
CA TRP A 41 -1.77 -11.45 -3.45
C TRP A 41 -0.76 -12.50 -3.00
N GLN A 42 0.38 -12.06 -2.45
CA GLN A 42 1.42 -12.97 -1.95
C GLN A 42 0.90 -13.84 -0.82
N GLU A 43 0.16 -13.26 0.13
CA GLU A 43 -0.48 -14.03 1.22
C GLU A 43 -1.38 -15.11 0.66
N LYS A 44 -2.19 -14.77 -0.33
CA LYS A 44 -3.09 -15.73 -0.98
C LYS A 44 -2.31 -16.89 -1.61
N MET A 45 -1.24 -16.57 -2.32
CA MET A 45 -0.40 -17.59 -2.96
C MET A 45 0.30 -18.48 -1.93
N GLU A 46 0.87 -17.87 -0.91
CA GLU A 46 1.57 -18.62 0.15
C GLU A 46 0.60 -19.48 0.96
N THR A 47 -0.62 -19.00 1.19
CA THR A 47 -1.68 -19.78 1.85
C THR A 47 -2.08 -21.00 1.02
N GLY A 48 -2.17 -20.84 -0.30
CA GLY A 48 -2.44 -21.97 -1.20
C GLY A 48 -1.36 -23.04 -1.11
N VAL A 49 -0.10 -22.63 -1.08
CA VAL A 49 1.04 -23.56 -0.91
C VAL A 49 0.99 -24.25 0.46
N LEU A 50 0.64 -23.47 1.50
CA LEU A 50 0.49 -24.03 2.85
C LEU A 50 -0.58 -25.11 2.90
N GLU A 51 -1.73 -24.85 2.29
CA GLU A 51 -2.83 -25.83 2.21
C GLU A 51 -2.37 -27.11 1.53
N MET A 52 -1.58 -26.98 0.46
CA MET A 52 -1.02 -28.12 -0.23
C MET A 52 -0.09 -28.93 0.68
N TYR A 53 0.81 -28.28 1.41
CA TYR A 53 1.71 -28.97 2.35
C TYR A 53 0.96 -29.63 3.50
N ILE A 54 -0.08 -28.97 4.01
CA ILE A 54 -0.93 -29.55 5.06
C ILE A 54 -1.62 -30.82 4.52
N GLY A 55 -2.12 -30.77 3.29
CA GLY A 55 -2.71 -31.93 2.63
C GLY A 55 -1.72 -33.09 2.53
N ILE A 56 -0.49 -32.81 2.12
CA ILE A 56 0.58 -33.82 2.05
C ILE A 56 0.86 -34.43 3.42
N LEU A 57 0.93 -33.57 4.46
CA LEU A 57 1.18 -34.03 5.82
C LEU A 57 0.03 -34.92 6.33
N LYS A 58 -1.22 -34.51 6.11
CA LYS A 58 -2.40 -35.29 6.52
C LYS A 58 -2.48 -36.65 5.84
N ASN A 59 -1.99 -36.73 4.60
CA ASN A 59 -1.99 -37.96 3.83
C ASN A 59 -0.76 -38.81 4.07
N THR A 60 0.12 -38.42 5.00
CA THR A 60 1.29 -39.20 5.37
C THR A 60 0.84 -40.45 6.12
N LYS A 61 1.23 -41.61 5.60
CA LYS A 61 0.86 -42.88 6.20
C LYS A 61 1.70 -43.14 7.45
N TRP A 62 1.05 -43.69 8.46
CA TRP A 62 1.75 -44.06 9.70
C TRP A 62 2.91 -45.02 9.47
N SER A 63 2.90 -45.81 8.39
CA SER A 63 3.96 -46.75 8.02
C SER A 63 5.16 -46.06 7.37
N GLU A 64 5.08 -44.77 7.04
CA GLU A 64 6.21 -44.06 6.46
C GLU A 64 7.28 -43.77 7.50
N LYS A 65 8.53 -43.62 7.02
CA LYS A 65 9.68 -43.34 7.90
C LYS A 65 9.44 -42.08 8.68
N GLU A 66 9.87 -42.05 9.92
CA GLU A 66 9.77 -40.92 10.83
C GLU A 66 10.43 -39.66 10.24
N THR A 67 11.58 -39.84 9.55
CA THR A 67 12.27 -38.71 8.89
C THR A 67 11.40 -38.01 7.87
N VAL A 68 10.58 -38.75 7.10
CA VAL A 68 9.68 -38.20 6.11
C VAL A 68 8.60 -37.33 6.79
N LYS A 69 8.04 -37.84 7.87
CA LYS A 69 7.02 -37.10 8.66
C LYS A 69 7.58 -35.83 9.23
N ILE A 70 8.79 -35.88 9.79
CA ILE A 70 9.47 -34.70 10.35
C ILE A 70 9.72 -33.66 9.27
N GLU A 71 10.21 -34.07 8.10
CA GLU A 71 10.45 -33.15 6.99
C GLU A 71 9.17 -32.48 6.47
N ARG A 72 8.09 -33.24 6.36
CA ARG A 72 6.80 -32.70 5.92
C ARG A 72 6.24 -31.71 6.93
N LYS A 73 6.39 -31.97 8.23
CA LYS A 73 6.01 -31.06 9.29
C LYS A 73 6.83 -29.77 9.24
N ARG A 74 8.14 -29.89 9.04
CA ARG A 74 9.03 -28.73 8.89
C ARG A 74 8.66 -27.89 7.67
N ALA A 75 8.26 -28.52 6.57
CA ALA A 75 7.80 -27.81 5.38
C ALA A 75 6.56 -26.99 5.69
N VAL A 76 5.60 -27.55 6.43
CA VAL A 76 4.40 -26.83 6.89
C VAL A 76 4.79 -25.64 7.77
N ASP A 77 5.68 -25.86 8.74
CA ASP A 77 6.11 -24.81 9.65
C ASP A 77 6.80 -23.66 8.92
N ARG A 78 7.71 -23.97 7.98
CA ARG A 78 8.36 -22.94 7.17
C ARG A 78 7.40 -22.17 6.30
N GLN A 79 6.41 -22.86 5.73
CA GLN A 79 5.41 -22.21 4.89
C GLN A 79 4.48 -21.33 5.73
N MET A 80 4.16 -21.74 6.95
CA MET A 80 3.38 -20.93 7.88
C MET A 80 4.10 -19.61 8.21
N GLU A 81 5.43 -19.67 8.38
CA GLU A 81 6.22 -18.46 8.60
C GLU A 81 6.13 -17.50 7.42
N LYS A 82 6.13 -18.00 6.18
CA LYS A 82 5.98 -17.18 4.98
C LYS A 82 4.61 -16.51 4.93
N VAL A 83 3.54 -17.23 5.26
CA VAL A 83 2.19 -16.68 5.33
C VAL A 83 2.14 -15.59 6.39
N ASN A 84 2.68 -15.85 7.58
CA ASN A 84 2.70 -14.88 8.67
C ASN A 84 3.50 -13.62 8.33
N LEU A 85 4.62 -13.78 7.61
CA LEU A 85 5.41 -12.65 7.16
C LEU A 85 4.62 -11.78 6.16
N ALA A 86 3.91 -12.40 5.22
CA ALA A 86 3.08 -11.68 4.27
C ALA A 86 1.97 -10.90 5.00
N LYS A 87 1.32 -11.53 6.00
CA LYS A 87 0.31 -10.85 6.82
C LYS A 87 0.88 -9.63 7.56
N LYS A 88 2.07 -9.78 8.12
CA LYS A 88 2.76 -8.69 8.80
C LYS A 88 3.06 -7.53 7.83
N LYS A 89 3.53 -7.85 6.63
CA LYS A 89 3.80 -6.85 5.59
C LYS A 89 2.54 -6.08 5.21
N ILE A 90 1.40 -6.76 5.10
CA ILE A 90 0.12 -6.11 4.83
C ILE A 90 -0.19 -5.09 5.92
N LEU A 91 -0.09 -5.49 7.19
CA LEU A 91 -0.36 -4.60 8.32
C LEU A 91 0.58 -3.39 8.33
N ASP A 92 1.86 -3.60 8.07
CA ASP A 92 2.85 -2.52 8.02
C ASP A 92 2.52 -1.51 6.92
N TRP A 93 2.15 -1.98 5.73
CA TRP A 93 1.80 -1.10 4.61
C TRP A 93 0.45 -0.41 4.80
N GLU A 94 -0.52 -1.09 5.41
CA GLU A 94 -1.81 -0.47 5.76
C GLU A 94 -1.60 0.67 6.75
N LYS A 95 -0.67 0.50 7.69
CA LYS A 95 -0.30 1.56 8.61
C LYS A 95 0.32 2.75 7.88
N GLN A 96 1.18 2.49 6.89
CA GLN A 96 1.75 3.55 6.05
C GLN A 96 0.67 4.28 5.26
N VAL A 97 -0.33 3.57 4.74
CA VAL A 97 -1.48 4.18 4.08
C VAL A 97 -2.19 5.16 5.01
N GLU A 98 -2.46 4.75 6.24
CA GLU A 98 -3.10 5.61 7.25
C GLU A 98 -2.26 6.85 7.55
N GLU A 99 -0.96 6.70 7.70
CA GLU A 99 -0.05 7.82 7.95
C GLU A 99 -0.06 8.84 6.81
N HIS A 100 -0.05 8.38 5.56
CA HIS A 100 -0.10 9.28 4.41
C HIS A 100 -1.47 9.95 4.26
N LEU A 101 -2.56 9.24 4.58
CA LEU A 101 -3.90 9.85 4.62
C LEU A 101 -3.97 10.96 5.66
N GLU A 102 -3.40 10.74 6.83
CA GLU A 102 -3.33 11.76 7.88
C GLU A 102 -2.48 12.95 7.42
N ASN A 103 -1.33 12.71 6.79
CA ASN A 103 -0.50 13.76 6.24
C ASN A 103 -1.25 14.59 5.18
N MET A 104 -2.00 13.94 4.32
CA MET A 104 -2.82 14.62 3.31
C MET A 104 -3.88 15.49 3.96
N GLU A 105 -4.53 14.99 5.00
CA GLU A 105 -5.55 15.76 5.73
C GLU A 105 -4.92 16.99 6.37
N ASN A 106 -3.77 16.84 7.02
CA ASN A 106 -3.06 17.95 7.65
C ASN A 106 -2.60 18.99 6.63
N LEU A 107 -2.08 18.56 5.49
CA LEU A 107 -1.68 19.45 4.41
C LEU A 107 -2.89 20.18 3.81
N SER A 108 -3.98 19.45 3.59
CA SER A 108 -5.23 20.02 3.10
C SER A 108 -5.75 21.10 4.03
N GLN A 109 -5.72 20.86 5.33
CA GLN A 109 -6.13 21.82 6.34
C GLN A 109 -5.23 23.07 6.32
N SER A 110 -3.92 22.87 6.22
CA SER A 110 -2.96 23.97 6.11
C SER A 110 -3.20 24.80 4.86
N MET A 111 -3.56 24.17 3.75
CA MET A 111 -3.86 24.85 2.50
C MET A 111 -5.15 25.68 2.62
N ILE A 112 -6.18 25.15 3.27
CA ILE A 112 -7.45 25.85 3.48
C ILE A 112 -7.24 27.05 4.41
N GLU A 113 -6.43 26.92 5.44
CA GLU A 113 -6.14 27.98 6.41
C GLU A 113 -5.15 29.02 5.90
N TYR A 114 -4.46 28.73 4.80
CA TYR A 114 -3.51 29.66 4.22
C TYR A 114 -4.19 30.96 3.82
N ASP A 115 -3.69 32.06 4.34
CA ASP A 115 -4.21 33.40 4.06
C ASP A 115 -3.13 34.25 3.39
N GLY A 116 -2.75 33.83 2.21
CA GLY A 116 -1.72 34.48 1.43
C GLY A 116 -2.26 35.04 0.12
N TYR A 117 -1.36 35.69 -0.57
CA TYR A 117 -1.63 36.38 -1.82
C TYR A 117 -2.22 35.45 -2.92
N GLU A 118 -1.84 34.19 -2.95
CA GLU A 118 -2.23 33.22 -3.98
C GLU A 118 -3.30 32.24 -3.49
N LYS A 119 -4.07 32.62 -2.51
CA LYS A 119 -5.05 31.73 -1.88
C LYS A 119 -6.06 31.14 -2.87
N ASP A 120 -6.57 31.97 -3.78
CA ASP A 120 -7.58 31.52 -4.76
C ASP A 120 -7.02 30.47 -5.70
N GLU A 121 -5.79 30.65 -6.17
CA GLU A 121 -5.10 29.65 -7.01
C GLU A 121 -4.87 28.36 -6.23
N LEU A 122 -4.47 28.47 -4.99
CA LEU A 122 -4.23 27.31 -4.12
C LEU A 122 -5.50 26.49 -3.95
N LEU A 123 -6.62 27.14 -3.66
CA LEU A 123 -7.91 26.45 -3.48
C LEU A 123 -8.38 25.79 -4.78
N LYS A 124 -8.17 26.44 -5.91
CA LYS A 124 -8.49 25.88 -7.21
C LYS A 124 -7.67 24.62 -7.49
N GLU A 125 -6.36 24.68 -7.29
CA GLU A 125 -5.46 23.57 -7.49
C GLU A 125 -5.80 22.39 -6.56
N LEU A 126 -6.12 22.69 -5.30
CA LEU A 126 -6.52 21.69 -4.34
C LEU A 126 -7.79 20.95 -4.77
N LYS A 127 -8.78 21.67 -5.30
CA LYS A 127 -10.00 21.07 -5.83
C LYS A 127 -9.72 20.15 -7.01
N GLU A 128 -8.85 20.58 -7.92
CA GLU A 128 -8.46 19.77 -9.08
C GLU A 128 -7.74 18.48 -8.65
N ILE A 129 -6.83 18.58 -7.71
CA ILE A 129 -6.11 17.43 -7.18
C ILE A 129 -7.07 16.44 -6.53
N ARG A 130 -7.99 16.93 -5.70
CA ARG A 130 -8.99 16.09 -5.03
C ARG A 130 -9.91 15.41 -6.04
N TRP A 131 -10.34 16.14 -7.05
CA TRP A 131 -11.18 15.59 -8.10
C TRP A 131 -10.47 14.47 -8.85
N ASN A 132 -9.24 14.71 -9.28
CA ASN A 132 -8.45 13.71 -10.01
C ASN A 132 -8.19 12.47 -9.18
N ASN A 133 -7.86 12.64 -7.91
CA ASN A 133 -7.61 11.53 -6.99
C ASN A 133 -8.88 10.69 -6.77
N SER A 134 -10.02 11.35 -6.54
CA SER A 134 -11.31 10.67 -6.37
C SER A 134 -11.70 9.89 -7.64
N LYS A 135 -11.50 10.48 -8.81
CA LYS A 135 -11.78 9.84 -10.08
C LYS A 135 -10.89 8.62 -10.32
N VAL A 136 -9.62 8.71 -9.98
CA VAL A 136 -8.68 7.59 -10.09
C VAL A 136 -9.09 6.47 -9.15
N ASP A 137 -9.40 6.78 -7.89
CA ASP A 137 -9.81 5.79 -6.92
C ASP A 137 -11.07 5.04 -7.37
N SER A 138 -12.08 5.74 -7.83
CA SER A 138 -13.31 5.10 -8.27
C SER A 138 -13.14 4.30 -9.56
N GLY A 139 -12.33 4.78 -10.51
CA GLY A 139 -12.10 4.10 -11.78
C GLY A 139 -11.13 2.94 -11.67
N CYS A 140 -10.06 3.12 -10.92
CA CYS A 140 -8.99 2.15 -10.77
C CYS A 140 -9.47 0.81 -10.24
N PHE A 141 -10.27 0.86 -9.18
CA PHE A 141 -10.61 -0.36 -8.45
C PHE A 141 -11.76 -1.14 -9.06
N THR A 142 -12.42 -0.62 -10.05
CA THR A 142 -13.62 -1.25 -10.59
C THR A 142 -13.48 -1.74 -12.02
N THR A 143 -12.66 -1.11 -12.84
CA THR A 143 -12.72 -1.29 -14.28
C THR A 143 -11.43 -1.69 -14.97
N LYS A 144 -10.29 -1.48 -14.34
CA LYS A 144 -9.03 -1.69 -15.05
C LYS A 144 -8.49 -3.10 -14.89
N PRO A 145 -8.45 -3.87 -15.96
CA PRO A 145 -7.91 -5.20 -15.93
C PRO A 145 -6.40 -5.22 -16.12
N ASN A 146 -5.71 -4.16 -15.82
CA ASN A 146 -4.26 -4.16 -15.98
C ASN A 146 -3.57 -4.84 -14.82
N LYS A 147 -2.26 -4.91 -14.88
CA LYS A 147 -1.43 -5.69 -13.97
C LYS A 147 -1.67 -5.44 -12.48
N PHE A 148 -2.05 -4.22 -12.08
CA PHE A 148 -2.31 -3.94 -10.67
C PHE A 148 -3.79 -4.02 -10.34
N TYR A 149 -4.62 -3.54 -11.23
CA TYR A 149 -6.03 -3.34 -10.93
C TYR A 149 -6.82 -4.62 -10.83
N LYS A 150 -6.32 -5.69 -11.42
CA LYS A 150 -6.93 -7.01 -11.23
C LYS A 150 -6.88 -7.47 -9.78
N TYR A 151 -6.00 -6.89 -8.97
CA TYR A 151 -5.90 -7.19 -7.54
C TYR A 151 -6.80 -6.31 -6.69
N CYS A 152 -7.38 -5.29 -7.26
CA CYS A 152 -8.21 -4.32 -6.54
C CYS A 152 -9.67 -4.76 -6.38
N LYS A 153 -9.97 -5.96 -6.75
CA LYS A 153 -11.33 -6.50 -6.65
C LYS A 153 -11.62 -7.02 -5.26
#